data_4ccd69eae0417d3672816cd0315bb783
#
_entry.id   4ccd69eae0417d3672816cd0315bb783
#
_cell.length_a   1.000
_cell.length_b   1.000
_cell.length_c   1.000
_cell.angle_alpha   90.00
_cell.angle_beta   90.00
_cell.angle_gamma   90.00
#
_symmetry.space_group_name_H-M   'P 1'
#
loop_
_entity.id
_entity.type
_entity.pdbx_description
1 polymer ?
#
loop_
_entity_poly.entity_id
_entity_poly.type
_entity_poly.pdbx_seq_one_letter_code
_entity_poly.pdbx_strand_id
1 'polypeptide(L)'
;MKPTFTVLLALCICIWGCNTPTPPLQNANKKQLKLAADAHQVLVKHCQQCHGKGNSQSDEMLLEYGALINDKFIRPWNAKRSKLYTVIAKGDMPREEKDAAPGFFPRYDLGGQAVPAEEQEIIRRWIDAGAPRWD
;
A
#
# COMPACT_ATOMS: atom_id res chain seq x y z
N MET A 1 -49.05 21.66 -52.19
CA MET A 1 -48.98 20.72 -51.04
C MET A 1 -47.55 20.31 -50.86
N LYS A 2 -46.86 20.83 -49.82
CA LYS A 2 -45.45 20.47 -49.49
C LYS A 2 -45.45 19.65 -48.21
N PRO A 3 -44.83 18.47 -48.16
CA PRO A 3 -44.70 17.73 -46.91
C PRO A 3 -43.53 18.29 -46.08
N THR A 4 -43.80 18.67 -44.83
CA THR A 4 -42.83 19.05 -43.82
C THR A 4 -42.21 17.80 -43.22
N PHE A 5 -40.90 17.69 -43.43
CA PHE A 5 -40.10 16.59 -42.89
C PHE A 5 -39.64 16.98 -41.46
N THR A 6 -40.24 16.38 -40.45
CA THR A 6 -39.89 16.59 -39.05
C THR A 6 -38.69 15.65 -38.71
N VAL A 7 -37.51 16.24 -38.59
CA VAL A 7 -36.30 15.52 -38.14
C VAL A 7 -36.35 15.41 -36.60
N LEU A 8 -36.60 14.22 -36.10
CA LEU A 8 -36.49 13.87 -34.68
C LEU A 8 -35.01 13.65 -34.36
N LEU A 9 -34.42 14.66 -33.70
CA LEU A 9 -33.04 14.56 -33.17
C LEU A 9 -33.08 13.73 -31.88
N ALA A 10 -32.70 12.45 -31.97
CA ALA A 10 -32.52 11.60 -30.79
C ALA A 10 -31.23 11.99 -30.10
N LEU A 11 -31.33 12.68 -28.94
CA LEU A 11 -30.24 12.95 -28.06
C LEU A 11 -29.85 11.64 -27.32
N CYS A 12 -28.85 10.91 -27.83
CA CYS A 12 -28.21 9.87 -27.08
C CYS A 12 -27.31 10.49 -25.99
N ILE A 13 -27.83 10.61 -24.79
CA ILE A 13 -27.03 10.95 -23.60
C ILE A 13 -26.31 9.69 -23.18
N CYS A 14 -25.07 9.49 -23.65
CA CYS A 14 -24.17 8.49 -23.13
C CYS A 14 -23.73 8.91 -21.73
N ILE A 15 -24.44 8.46 -20.70
CA ILE A 15 -23.99 8.52 -19.32
C ILE A 15 -22.87 7.47 -19.19
N TRP A 16 -21.65 7.88 -19.46
CA TRP A 16 -20.48 7.09 -19.09
C TRP A 16 -20.30 7.23 -17.58
N GLY A 17 -20.98 6.36 -16.86
CA GLY A 17 -20.68 6.13 -15.47
C GLY A 17 -19.26 5.60 -15.37
N CYS A 18 -18.32 6.42 -14.87
CA CYS A 18 -17.03 5.96 -14.42
C CYS A 18 -17.23 5.03 -13.21
N ASN A 19 -17.63 3.79 -13.47
CA ASN A 19 -17.51 2.71 -12.51
C ASN A 19 -16.02 2.40 -12.40
N THR A 20 -15.32 3.09 -11.50
CA THR A 20 -14.04 2.59 -11.03
C THR A 20 -14.33 1.22 -10.41
N PRO A 21 -13.76 0.12 -10.94
CA PRO A 21 -13.96 -1.18 -10.34
C PRO A 21 -13.30 -1.16 -8.96
N THR A 22 -14.12 -1.03 -7.91
CA THR A 22 -13.69 -1.38 -6.56
C THR A 22 -13.29 -2.85 -6.64
N PRO A 23 -12.04 -3.24 -6.36
CA PRO A 23 -11.65 -4.64 -6.43
C PRO A 23 -12.56 -5.44 -5.49
N PRO A 24 -13.19 -6.50 -5.97
CA PRO A 24 -14.13 -7.26 -5.15
C PRO A 24 -13.40 -7.94 -4.01
N LEU A 25 -13.61 -7.44 -2.79
CA LEU A 25 -13.14 -8.03 -1.52
C LEU A 25 -13.61 -9.49 -1.32
N GLN A 26 -14.51 -9.96 -2.15
CA GLN A 26 -15.24 -11.21 -1.93
C GLN A 26 -14.58 -12.48 -2.49
N ASN A 27 -13.50 -12.39 -3.26
CA ASN A 27 -12.87 -13.55 -3.91
C ASN A 27 -11.36 -13.66 -3.72
N ALA A 28 -10.79 -13.08 -2.64
CA ALA A 28 -9.42 -13.42 -2.29
C ALA A 28 -9.38 -14.92 -1.97
N ASN A 29 -8.71 -15.71 -2.83
CA ASN A 29 -8.57 -17.12 -2.53
C ASN A 29 -7.74 -17.26 -1.23
N LYS A 30 -7.89 -18.37 -0.52
CA LYS A 30 -7.20 -18.64 0.76
C LYS A 30 -5.69 -18.33 0.71
N LYS A 31 -5.04 -18.50 -0.45
CA LYS A 31 -3.62 -18.19 -0.67
C LYS A 31 -3.34 -16.68 -0.62
N GLN A 32 -4.23 -15.85 -1.16
CA GLN A 32 -4.09 -14.39 -1.12
C GLN A 32 -4.31 -13.85 0.29
N LEU A 33 -5.30 -14.39 1.03
CA LEU A 33 -5.54 -14.03 2.43
C LEU A 33 -4.33 -14.39 3.31
N LYS A 34 -3.75 -15.59 3.11
CA LYS A 34 -2.54 -15.98 3.83
C LYS A 34 -1.39 -15.04 3.50
N LEU A 35 -1.17 -14.72 2.24
CA LEU A 35 -0.09 -13.82 1.82
C LEU A 35 -0.28 -12.41 2.41
N ALA A 36 -1.50 -11.91 2.48
CA ALA A 36 -1.82 -10.63 3.12
C ALA A 36 -1.51 -10.65 4.63
N ALA A 37 -1.92 -11.72 5.32
CA ALA A 37 -1.62 -11.90 6.74
C ALA A 37 -0.10 -12.01 7.00
N ASP A 38 0.62 -12.78 6.18
CA ASP A 38 2.08 -12.91 6.29
C ASP A 38 2.77 -11.54 6.08
N ALA A 39 2.33 -10.75 5.09
CA ALA A 39 2.86 -9.41 4.85
C ALA A 39 2.58 -8.46 6.01
N HIS A 40 1.37 -8.48 6.58
CA HIS A 40 1.03 -7.69 7.76
C HIS A 40 1.91 -8.05 8.96
N GLN A 41 2.17 -9.34 9.20
CA GLN A 41 3.06 -9.77 10.27
C GLN A 41 4.49 -9.23 10.09
N VAL A 42 5.02 -9.20 8.87
CA VAL A 42 6.32 -8.58 8.57
C VAL A 42 6.30 -7.08 8.91
N LEU A 43 5.25 -6.36 8.53
CA LEU A 43 5.10 -4.93 8.85
C LEU A 43 5.02 -4.70 10.37
N VAL A 44 4.22 -5.49 11.07
CA VAL A 44 4.13 -5.41 12.54
C VAL A 44 5.50 -5.65 13.18
N LYS A 45 6.19 -6.71 12.77
CA LYS A 45 7.49 -7.09 13.34
C LYS A 45 8.56 -6.01 13.19
N HIS A 46 8.63 -5.34 12.03
CA HIS A 46 9.74 -4.44 11.70
C HIS A 46 9.39 -2.94 11.71
N CYS A 47 8.11 -2.58 11.65
CA CYS A 47 7.69 -1.18 11.47
C CYS A 47 6.92 -0.63 12.67
N GLN A 48 6.25 -1.48 13.47
CA GLN A 48 5.35 -1.06 14.54
C GLN A 48 6.03 -0.19 15.60
N GLN A 49 7.31 -0.46 15.89
CA GLN A 49 8.04 0.27 16.92
C GLN A 49 8.10 1.77 16.64
N CYS A 50 8.22 2.17 15.36
CA CYS A 50 8.28 3.59 14.97
C CYS A 50 6.96 4.07 14.36
N HIS A 51 6.29 3.26 13.54
CA HIS A 51 5.12 3.64 12.75
C HIS A 51 3.78 3.14 13.35
N GLY A 52 3.80 2.59 14.56
CA GLY A 52 2.59 2.23 15.30
C GLY A 52 1.92 3.44 15.94
N LYS A 53 0.65 3.29 16.31
CA LYS A 53 -0.15 4.34 16.93
C LYS A 53 0.53 4.87 18.20
N GLY A 54 0.73 6.20 18.24
CA GLY A 54 1.36 6.87 19.39
C GLY A 54 2.89 6.79 19.42
N ASN A 55 3.53 6.22 18.42
CA ASN A 55 4.99 6.12 18.30
C ASN A 55 5.58 7.33 17.54
N SER A 56 6.90 7.38 17.42
CA SER A 56 7.64 8.56 16.90
C SER A 56 7.29 8.97 15.47
N GLN A 57 6.82 8.04 14.64
CA GLN A 57 6.42 8.24 13.25
C GLN A 57 4.96 7.79 13.04
N SER A 58 4.10 8.05 14.01
CA SER A 58 2.69 7.59 13.98
C SER A 58 1.81 8.33 12.97
N ASP A 59 2.27 9.44 12.41
CA ASP A 59 1.66 10.14 11.27
C ASP A 59 1.77 9.33 9.97
N GLU A 60 2.79 8.48 9.84
CA GLU A 60 2.91 7.51 8.74
C GLU A 60 2.36 6.14 9.18
N MET A 61 1.04 5.97 9.13
CA MET A 61 0.32 4.78 9.63
C MET A 61 0.53 3.52 8.76
N LEU A 62 1.77 3.01 8.72
CA LEU A 62 2.15 1.87 7.85
C LEU A 62 1.50 0.54 8.24
N LEU A 63 0.84 0.45 9.38
CA LEU A 63 0.13 -0.73 9.84
C LEU A 63 -1.36 -0.71 9.47
N GLU A 64 -1.85 0.39 8.93
CA GLU A 64 -3.23 0.52 8.46
C GLU A 64 -3.26 0.37 6.93
N TYR A 65 -3.96 -0.63 6.44
CA TYR A 65 -4.06 -0.90 5.01
C TYR A 65 -4.53 0.33 4.21
N GLY A 66 -5.54 1.04 4.73
CA GLY A 66 -6.08 2.24 4.08
C GLY A 66 -5.04 3.33 3.89
N ALA A 67 -4.19 3.58 4.91
CA ALA A 67 -3.12 4.56 4.84
C ALA A 67 -2.07 4.17 3.79
N LEU A 68 -1.65 2.91 3.76
CA LEU A 68 -0.68 2.42 2.76
C LEU A 68 -1.12 2.67 1.31
N ILE A 69 -2.40 2.52 1.03
CA ILE A 69 -2.96 2.73 -0.31
C ILE A 69 -3.19 4.22 -0.60
N ASN A 70 -3.85 4.95 0.34
CA ASN A 70 -4.23 6.35 0.15
C ASN A 70 -3.01 7.27 0.06
N ASP A 71 -1.98 7.03 0.90
CA ASP A 71 -0.76 7.81 0.93
C ASP A 71 0.26 7.37 -0.13
N LYS A 72 -0.14 6.44 -1.00
CA LYS A 72 0.65 5.95 -2.13
C LYS A 72 1.97 5.29 -1.75
N PHE A 73 2.06 4.75 -0.54
CA PHE A 73 3.21 3.93 -0.13
C PHE A 73 3.28 2.64 -0.92
N ILE A 74 2.12 2.12 -1.35
CA ILE A 74 1.99 0.94 -2.19
C ILE A 74 1.37 1.31 -3.53
N ARG A 75 1.90 0.69 -4.56
CA ARG A 75 1.30 0.62 -5.89
C ARG A 75 0.94 -0.83 -6.16
N PRO A 76 -0.31 -1.24 -6.00
CA PRO A 76 -0.73 -2.62 -6.26
C PRO A 76 -0.21 -3.11 -7.62
N TRP A 77 0.17 -4.38 -7.69
CA TRP A 77 0.78 -5.06 -8.86
C TRP A 77 2.16 -4.52 -9.26
N ASN A 78 2.79 -3.65 -8.47
CA ASN A 78 4.10 -3.10 -8.81
C ASN A 78 4.96 -2.80 -7.58
N ALA A 79 5.58 -3.83 -7.02
CA ALA A 79 6.44 -3.66 -5.85
C ALA A 79 7.63 -2.73 -6.12
N LYS A 80 8.26 -2.85 -7.29
CA LYS A 80 9.44 -2.02 -7.65
C LYS A 80 9.15 -0.52 -7.70
N ARG A 81 7.89 -0.12 -7.87
CA ARG A 81 7.47 1.29 -7.84
C ARG A 81 6.73 1.67 -6.57
N SER A 82 6.65 0.78 -5.60
CA SER A 82 6.07 1.02 -4.28
C SER A 82 7.13 1.56 -3.32
N LYS A 83 6.87 2.73 -2.71
CA LYS A 83 7.80 3.37 -1.75
C LYS A 83 8.14 2.40 -0.63
N LEU A 84 7.13 1.73 -0.05
CA LEU A 84 7.31 0.76 1.01
C LEU A 84 8.37 -0.30 0.65
N TYR A 85 8.22 -0.97 -0.49
CA TYR A 85 9.18 -2.01 -0.90
C TYR A 85 10.55 -1.43 -1.20
N THR A 86 10.64 -0.27 -1.87
CA THR A 86 11.92 0.29 -2.27
C THR A 86 12.77 0.73 -1.10
N VAL A 87 12.20 1.28 -0.03
CA VAL A 87 12.97 1.67 1.17
C VAL A 87 13.44 0.45 1.97
N ILE A 88 12.64 -0.63 1.99
CA ILE A 88 13.03 -1.90 2.62
C ILE A 88 14.16 -2.56 1.82
N ALA A 89 14.02 -2.68 0.51
CA ALA A 89 14.99 -3.36 -0.35
C ALA A 89 16.34 -2.62 -0.44
N LYS A 90 16.36 -1.30 -0.23
CA LYS A 90 17.59 -0.50 -0.15
C LYS A 90 18.23 -0.50 1.23
N GLY A 91 17.52 -0.98 2.26
CA GLY A 91 17.96 -0.88 3.64
C GLY A 91 17.78 0.53 4.24
N ASP A 92 17.00 1.42 3.60
CA ASP A 92 16.70 2.75 4.13
C ASP A 92 15.75 2.66 5.34
N MET A 93 15.00 1.56 5.45
CA MET A 93 14.08 1.24 6.54
C MET A 93 14.05 -0.29 6.79
N PRO A 94 13.97 -0.73 8.05
CA PRO A 94 14.09 0.06 9.29
C PRO A 94 15.47 0.70 9.43
N ARG A 95 15.54 1.87 10.05
CA ARG A 95 16.84 2.53 10.30
C ARG A 95 17.61 1.81 11.40
N GLU A 96 18.86 1.54 11.16
CA GLU A 96 19.78 1.06 12.19
C GLU A 96 20.26 2.22 13.09
N GLU A 97 20.61 1.92 14.35
CA GLU A 97 21.09 2.93 15.32
C GLU A 97 22.30 3.72 14.83
N LYS A 98 23.17 3.13 14.02
CA LYS A 98 24.37 3.77 13.46
C LYS A 98 24.09 4.96 12.53
N ASP A 99 22.88 5.05 11.98
CA ASP A 99 22.47 6.12 11.04
C ASP A 99 21.89 7.33 11.76
N ALA A 100 21.79 7.28 13.10
CA ALA A 100 21.37 8.42 13.92
C ALA A 100 22.53 9.44 13.99
N ALA A 101 22.35 10.61 13.39
CA ALA A 101 23.34 11.69 13.48
C ALA A 101 23.64 12.01 14.95
N PRO A 102 24.93 12.07 15.35
CA PRO A 102 25.29 12.33 16.73
C PRO A 102 24.87 13.77 17.13
N GLY A 103 23.96 13.91 18.08
CA GLY A 103 23.89 15.10 18.91
C GLY A 103 22.64 15.96 18.88
N PHE A 104 21.59 15.69 18.11
CA PHE A 104 20.44 16.62 18.05
C PHE A 104 19.07 16.05 18.49
N PHE A 105 18.92 14.76 18.64
CA PHE A 105 17.70 14.15 19.17
C PHE A 105 18.03 13.15 20.27
N PRO A 106 17.15 12.99 21.30
CA PRO A 106 17.32 11.90 22.23
C PRO A 106 17.45 10.61 21.42
N ARG A 107 18.49 9.83 21.71
CA ARG A 107 18.71 8.52 21.10
C ARG A 107 17.48 7.66 21.37
N TYR A 108 16.57 7.64 20.42
CA TYR A 108 15.64 6.53 20.36
C TYR A 108 16.51 5.35 19.92
N ASP A 109 16.58 4.34 20.76
CA ASP A 109 17.13 3.05 20.40
C ASP A 109 16.21 2.51 19.26
N LEU A 110 16.58 2.86 18.05
CA LEU A 110 15.75 2.54 16.90
C LEU A 110 15.89 1.07 16.52
N GLY A 111 16.81 0.31 17.17
CA GLY A 111 16.94 -1.16 17.17
C GLY A 111 16.50 -1.90 15.90
N GLY A 112 16.32 -1.17 14.81
CA GLY A 112 15.82 -1.68 13.56
C GLY A 112 16.85 -2.58 12.92
N GLN A 113 16.56 -3.88 12.89
CA GLN A 113 17.32 -4.82 12.08
C GLN A 113 16.80 -4.77 10.66
N ALA A 114 17.72 -4.85 9.68
CA ALA A 114 17.35 -4.98 8.28
C ALA A 114 16.36 -6.14 8.09
N VAL A 115 15.33 -5.91 7.30
CA VAL A 115 14.33 -6.95 6.99
C VAL A 115 15.04 -8.09 6.24
N PRO A 116 14.96 -9.35 6.69
CA PRO A 116 15.55 -10.49 6.00
C PRO A 116 15.04 -10.65 4.57
N ALA A 117 15.87 -11.19 3.68
CA ALA A 117 15.54 -11.31 2.26
C ALA A 117 14.23 -12.10 1.99
N GLU A 118 13.99 -13.17 2.77
CA GLU A 118 12.75 -13.93 2.70
C GLU A 118 11.51 -13.12 3.08
N GLU A 119 11.62 -12.24 4.06
CA GLU A 119 10.53 -11.36 4.50
C GLU A 119 10.32 -10.20 3.52
N GLN A 120 11.40 -9.67 2.92
CA GLN A 120 11.30 -8.72 1.80
C GLN A 120 10.54 -9.35 0.61
N GLU A 121 10.79 -10.62 0.32
CA GLU A 121 10.11 -11.35 -0.74
C GLU A 121 8.61 -11.54 -0.45
N ILE A 122 8.22 -11.73 0.83
CA ILE A 122 6.81 -11.76 1.22
C ILE A 122 6.14 -10.42 0.89
N ILE A 123 6.74 -9.29 1.26
CA ILE A 123 6.22 -7.94 0.95
C ILE A 123 6.14 -7.74 -0.57
N ARG A 124 7.19 -8.10 -1.31
CA ARG A 124 7.21 -7.99 -2.77
C ARG A 124 6.05 -8.74 -3.40
N ARG A 125 5.88 -10.03 -3.05
CA ARG A 125 4.83 -10.90 -3.59
C ARG A 125 3.44 -10.42 -3.23
N TRP A 126 3.25 -9.92 -2.02
CA TRP A 126 1.97 -9.36 -1.60
C TRP A 126 1.59 -8.14 -2.46
N ILE A 127 2.51 -7.21 -2.69
CA ILE A 127 2.26 -6.04 -3.53
C ILE A 127 2.02 -6.46 -4.99
N ASP A 128 2.85 -7.35 -5.55
CA ASP A 128 2.71 -7.84 -6.93
C ASP A 128 1.43 -8.67 -7.15
N ALA A 129 0.87 -9.25 -6.09
CA ALA A 129 -0.45 -9.90 -6.10
C ALA A 129 -1.64 -8.93 -6.03
N GLY A 130 -1.38 -7.61 -6.08
CA GLY A 130 -2.41 -6.57 -6.00
C GLY A 130 -2.63 -6.02 -4.59
N ALA A 131 -1.74 -6.34 -3.65
CA ALA A 131 -1.83 -5.94 -2.23
C ALA A 131 -3.21 -6.28 -1.63
N PRO A 132 -3.65 -7.56 -1.59
CA PRO A 132 -4.91 -7.93 -0.97
C PRO A 132 -4.96 -7.49 0.50
N ARG A 133 -6.15 -7.09 0.98
CA ARG A 133 -6.34 -6.67 2.38
C ARG A 133 -6.13 -7.83 3.34
N TRP A 134 -5.65 -7.51 4.54
CA TRP A 134 -5.52 -8.45 5.66
C TRP A 134 -6.63 -8.31 6.71
N ASP A 135 -7.43 -7.22 6.68
CA ASP A 135 -8.54 -6.85 7.57
C ASP A 135 -9.89 -6.82 6.84
#